data_9ac7887d3efc5f41ba74d3b302e54765
#
_entry.id   9ac7887d3efc5f41ba74d3b302e54765
#
_cell.length_a   1.000
_cell.length_b   1.000
_cell.length_c   1.000
_cell.angle_alpha   90.00
_cell.angle_beta   90.00
_cell.angle_gamma   90.00
#
_symmetry.space_group_name_H-M   'P 1'
#
loop_
_entity.id
_entity.type
_entity.pdbx_description
1 polymer ?
#
loop_
_entity_poly.entity_id
_entity_poly.type
_entity_poly.pdbx_seq_one_letter_code
_entity_poly.pdbx_strand_id
1 'polypeptide(L)'
;VSSLAHIRGRPIIDRGQVFAISHGGMMVSIDLRSGRRIWGKEIGGLSNPWIAGDYIFLLTNDSEVAAISKKSGSIHWVQSLPKFEDPKTKDYPIIWNGPILASDRLIVSSSLGQVLSLSPYDGKILSSLEMSSGISVPPVIAGKTVYFLADNASLVAYR
;
A
#
# COMPACT_ATOMS: atom_id res chain seq x y z
N VAL A 1 9.08 26.72 9.98
CA VAL A 1 9.13 25.53 10.85
C VAL A 1 8.25 24.48 10.22
N SER A 2 8.87 23.52 9.53
CA SER A 2 8.17 22.38 8.96
C SER A 2 7.64 21.52 10.11
N SER A 3 6.33 21.54 10.34
CA SER A 3 5.72 20.59 11.26
C SER A 3 5.89 19.19 10.65
N LEU A 4 6.62 18.32 11.32
CA LEU A 4 6.67 16.90 11.05
C LEU A 4 5.28 16.32 11.36
N ALA A 5 4.36 16.46 10.43
CA ALA A 5 3.03 15.90 10.54
C ALA A 5 3.17 14.36 10.52
N HIS A 6 2.88 13.77 11.63
CA HIS A 6 2.76 12.33 11.95
C HIS A 6 3.20 11.34 10.88
N ILE A 7 4.46 10.91 10.93
CA ILE A 7 4.93 9.74 10.19
C ILE A 7 4.32 8.52 10.89
N ARG A 8 3.31 7.90 10.31
CA ARG A 8 2.69 6.66 10.82
C ARG A 8 3.29 5.41 10.16
N GLY A 9 3.77 5.53 8.93
CA GLY A 9 4.45 4.44 8.24
C GLY A 9 5.86 4.22 8.77
N ARG A 10 6.30 2.96 8.82
CA ARG A 10 7.70 2.65 9.16
C ARG A 10 8.58 3.08 7.98
N PRO A 11 9.69 3.79 8.20
CA PRO A 11 10.67 4.04 7.16
C PRO A 11 11.22 2.71 6.62
N ILE A 12 11.41 2.64 5.31
CA ILE A 12 11.97 1.45 4.66
C ILE A 12 13.34 1.83 4.12
N ILE A 13 14.32 0.95 4.32
CA ILE A 13 15.68 1.10 3.80
C ILE A 13 15.87 0.09 2.68
N ASP A 14 16.25 0.58 1.51
CA ASP A 14 16.64 -0.25 0.38
C ASP A 14 17.82 0.36 -0.37
N ARG A 15 18.87 -0.44 -0.60
CA ARG A 15 20.08 -0.06 -1.38
C ARG A 15 20.64 1.33 -1.05
N GLY A 16 20.76 1.66 0.23
CA GLY A 16 21.33 2.93 0.69
C GLY A 16 20.41 4.15 0.61
N GLN A 17 19.13 3.95 0.34
CA GLN A 17 18.09 4.96 0.39
C GLN A 17 17.08 4.66 1.52
N VAL A 18 16.62 5.71 2.17
CA VAL A 18 15.52 5.66 3.16
C VAL A 18 14.28 6.26 2.53
N PHE A 19 13.19 5.51 2.55
CA PHE A 19 11.87 5.96 2.08
C PHE A 19 10.97 6.14 3.28
N ALA A 20 10.39 7.32 3.41
CA ALA A 20 9.42 7.64 4.47
C ALA A 20 8.18 8.28 3.86
N ILE A 21 7.02 7.87 4.35
CA ILE A 21 5.72 8.42 3.95
C ILE A 21 5.01 8.97 5.17
N SER A 22 4.44 10.17 5.03
CA SER A 22 3.63 10.79 6.07
C SER A 22 2.14 10.70 5.72
N HIS A 23 1.30 10.58 6.75
CA HIS A 23 -0.14 10.73 6.59
C HIS A 23 -0.53 12.13 6.10
N GLY A 24 0.30 13.13 6.39
CA GLY A 24 0.10 14.51 5.94
C GLY A 24 0.36 14.77 4.45
N GLY A 25 0.53 13.73 3.64
CA GLY A 25 0.60 13.86 2.18
C GLY A 25 2.00 14.05 1.59
N MET A 26 3.06 13.66 2.29
CA MET A 26 4.42 13.77 1.77
C MET A 26 5.15 12.42 1.83
N MET A 27 5.74 12.04 0.71
CA MET A 27 6.72 10.96 0.63
C MET A 27 8.09 11.51 0.28
N VAL A 28 9.15 11.01 0.92
CA VAL A 28 10.53 11.42 0.70
C VAL A 28 11.44 10.22 0.50
N SER A 29 12.46 10.41 -0.34
CA SER A 29 13.64 9.55 -0.41
C SER A 29 14.85 10.32 0.10
N ILE A 30 15.62 9.69 0.98
CA ILE A 30 16.78 10.26 1.64
C ILE A 30 17.96 9.33 1.42
N ASP A 31 19.12 9.87 1.09
CA ASP A 31 20.37 9.11 1.04
C ASP A 31 20.77 8.71 2.47
N LEU A 32 20.91 7.42 2.71
CA LEU A 32 21.16 6.86 4.05
C LEU A 32 22.49 7.34 4.65
N ARG A 33 23.50 7.57 3.81
CA ARG A 33 24.83 7.93 4.26
C ARG A 33 24.98 9.42 4.60
N SER A 34 24.42 10.28 3.74
CA SER A 34 24.58 11.72 3.86
C SER A 34 23.40 12.44 4.57
N GLY A 35 22.26 11.75 4.70
CA GLY A 35 21.01 12.33 5.19
C GLY A 35 20.37 13.32 4.23
N ARG A 36 20.91 13.49 3.01
CA ARG A 36 20.37 14.44 2.04
C ARG A 36 19.13 13.87 1.36
N ARG A 37 18.12 14.73 1.20
CA ARG A 37 16.92 14.39 0.44
C ARG A 37 17.26 14.25 -1.04
N ILE A 38 16.94 13.08 -1.61
CA ILE A 38 17.10 12.77 -3.03
C ILE A 38 15.89 13.34 -3.79
N TRP A 39 14.68 13.02 -3.33
CA TRP A 39 13.44 13.58 -3.86
C TRP A 39 12.34 13.67 -2.78
N GLY A 40 11.32 14.46 -3.05
CA GLY A 40 10.09 14.55 -2.28
C GLY A 40 8.90 14.67 -3.21
N LYS A 41 7.78 14.04 -2.85
CA LYS A 41 6.53 14.04 -3.60
C LYS A 41 5.33 14.22 -2.68
N GLU A 42 4.35 14.96 -3.15
CA GLU A 42 3.07 15.12 -2.48
C GLU A 42 2.22 13.88 -2.70
N ILE A 43 2.47 12.86 -1.90
CA ILE A 43 1.73 11.60 -1.87
C ILE A 43 1.65 11.16 -0.42
N GLY A 44 0.44 11.05 0.10
CA GLY A 44 0.15 10.54 1.43
C GLY A 44 -0.28 9.08 1.39
N GLY A 45 0.05 8.35 2.44
CA GLY A 45 -0.37 6.96 2.60
C GLY A 45 -0.50 6.57 4.06
N LEU A 46 -1.39 5.63 4.32
CA LEU A 46 -1.68 5.12 5.67
C LEU A 46 -0.87 3.87 6.02
N SER A 47 -0.46 3.12 5.00
CA SER A 47 0.21 1.82 5.13
C SER A 47 1.70 1.94 4.82
N ASN A 48 2.46 0.92 5.24
CA ASN A 48 3.85 0.81 4.84
C ASN A 48 3.92 0.53 3.33
N PRO A 49 4.73 1.28 2.57
CA PRO A 49 4.93 0.98 1.17
C PRO A 49 5.68 -0.35 1.00
N TRP A 50 5.48 -1.02 -0.12
CA TRP A 50 6.21 -2.22 -0.50
C TRP A 50 7.24 -1.88 -1.59
N ILE A 51 8.50 -2.29 -1.39
CA ILE A 51 9.57 -2.04 -2.36
C ILE A 51 9.91 -3.33 -3.08
N ALA A 52 9.89 -3.29 -4.41
CA ALA A 52 10.36 -4.38 -5.24
C ALA A 52 10.99 -3.85 -6.53
N GLY A 53 12.15 -4.38 -6.88
CA GLY A 53 12.92 -3.90 -8.05
C GLY A 53 13.22 -2.41 -7.97
N ASP A 54 12.81 -1.67 -8.99
CA ASP A 54 12.99 -0.23 -9.10
C ASP A 54 11.75 0.59 -8.71
N TYR A 55 10.74 -0.07 -8.16
CA TYR A 55 9.46 0.53 -7.81
C TYR A 55 9.13 0.45 -6.33
N ILE A 56 8.34 1.41 -5.91
CA ILE A 56 7.67 1.49 -4.62
C ILE A 56 6.18 1.40 -4.88
N PHE A 57 5.53 0.43 -4.26
CA PHE A 57 4.08 0.27 -4.31
C PHE A 57 3.49 0.78 -3.00
N LEU A 58 2.48 1.62 -3.09
CA LEU A 58 1.84 2.19 -1.90
C LEU A 58 0.33 2.30 -2.09
N LEU A 59 -0.37 2.30 -0.97
CA LEU A 59 -1.78 2.61 -0.87
C LEU A 59 -1.91 4.05 -0.39
N THR A 60 -2.55 4.89 -1.21
CA THR A 60 -2.73 6.31 -0.91
C THR A 60 -3.92 6.55 0.03
N ASN A 61 -4.00 7.76 0.59
CA ASN A 61 -5.14 8.20 1.40
C ASN A 61 -6.45 8.26 0.59
N ASP A 62 -6.34 8.31 -0.74
CA ASP A 62 -7.48 8.42 -1.66
C ASP A 62 -8.01 7.06 -2.14
N SER A 63 -7.65 5.97 -1.44
CA SER A 63 -7.97 4.58 -1.84
C SER A 63 -7.46 4.25 -3.24
N GLU A 64 -6.21 4.55 -3.49
CA GLU A 64 -5.54 4.24 -4.75
C GLU A 64 -4.28 3.43 -4.48
N VAL A 65 -4.00 2.45 -5.33
CA VAL A 65 -2.70 1.79 -5.38
C VAL A 65 -1.85 2.48 -6.43
N ALA A 66 -0.66 2.89 -6.05
CA ALA A 66 0.28 3.56 -6.95
C ALA A 66 1.62 2.84 -7.00
N ALA A 67 2.24 2.82 -8.18
CA ALA A 67 3.64 2.45 -8.37
C ALA A 67 4.47 3.71 -8.65
N ILE A 68 5.56 3.87 -7.90
CA ILE A 68 6.43 5.04 -7.98
C ILE A 68 7.85 4.58 -8.22
N SER A 69 8.57 5.28 -9.09
CA SER A 69 10.01 5.05 -9.31
C SER A 69 10.82 5.38 -8.05
N LYS A 70 11.62 4.44 -7.56
CA LYS A 70 12.56 4.68 -6.45
C LYS A 70 13.55 5.80 -6.76
N LYS A 71 14.00 5.88 -8.01
CA LYS A 71 15.04 6.80 -8.44
C LYS A 71 14.57 8.26 -8.44
N SER A 72 13.35 8.53 -8.90
CA SER A 72 12.86 9.90 -9.16
C SER A 72 11.62 10.29 -8.37
N GLY A 73 10.93 9.33 -7.77
CA GLY A 73 9.62 9.54 -7.19
C GLY A 73 8.51 9.81 -8.22
N SER A 74 8.77 9.59 -9.53
CA SER A 74 7.75 9.74 -10.55
C SER A 74 6.74 8.60 -10.48
N ILE A 75 5.46 8.94 -10.66
CA ILE A 75 4.39 7.97 -10.72
C ILE A 75 4.50 7.19 -12.02
N HIS A 76 4.46 5.87 -11.93
CA HIS A 76 4.44 4.97 -13.08
C HIS A 76 3.01 4.64 -13.49
N TRP A 77 2.19 4.24 -12.53
CA TRP A 77 0.76 4.02 -12.70
C TRP A 77 0.01 4.26 -11.38
N VAL A 78 -1.29 4.49 -11.50
CA VAL A 78 -2.24 4.60 -10.38
C VAL A 78 -3.47 3.78 -10.73
N GLN A 79 -3.94 2.98 -9.78
CA GLN A 79 -5.19 2.24 -9.88
C GLN A 79 -6.11 2.64 -8.72
N SER A 80 -7.25 3.23 -9.04
CA SER A 80 -8.28 3.56 -8.04
C SER A 80 -9.01 2.30 -7.59
N LEU A 81 -9.27 2.24 -6.28
CA LEU A 81 -10.07 1.20 -5.63
C LEU A 81 -11.43 1.77 -5.23
N PRO A 82 -12.44 0.92 -4.98
CA PRO A 82 -13.71 1.36 -4.40
C PRO A 82 -13.49 2.12 -3.09
N LYS A 83 -14.14 3.29 -2.95
CA LYS A 83 -14.01 4.14 -1.75
C LYS A 83 -15.13 3.93 -0.75
N PHE A 84 -16.28 3.50 -1.21
CA PHE A 84 -17.49 3.33 -0.43
C PHE A 84 -18.19 2.03 -0.82
N GLU A 85 -18.90 1.43 0.12
CA GLU A 85 -19.75 0.26 -0.13
C GLU A 85 -20.92 0.66 -1.07
N ASP A 86 -21.56 1.79 -0.78
CA ASP A 86 -22.50 2.42 -1.70
C ASP A 86 -21.91 3.70 -2.32
N PRO A 87 -21.51 3.66 -3.60
CA PRO A 87 -20.94 4.81 -4.28
C PRO A 87 -21.92 5.98 -4.46
N LYS A 88 -23.25 5.73 -4.42
CA LYS A 88 -24.29 6.75 -4.63
C LYS A 88 -24.51 7.60 -3.38
N THR A 89 -24.64 6.96 -2.24
CA THR A 89 -24.84 7.64 -0.95
C THR A 89 -23.53 8.06 -0.30
N LYS A 90 -22.41 7.47 -0.71
CA LYS A 90 -21.08 7.60 -0.10
C LYS A 90 -21.06 7.16 1.36
N ASP A 91 -21.92 6.20 1.69
CA ASP A 91 -21.97 5.61 3.00
C ASP A 91 -20.95 4.48 3.12
N TYR A 92 -20.54 4.21 4.36
CA TYR A 92 -19.62 3.14 4.71
C TYR A 92 -18.30 3.17 3.92
N PRO A 93 -17.38 4.07 4.30
CA PRO A 93 -16.08 4.17 3.65
C PRO A 93 -15.30 2.86 3.80
N ILE A 94 -14.71 2.40 2.70
CA ILE A 94 -13.90 1.19 2.67
C ILE A 94 -12.48 1.54 3.08
N ILE A 95 -11.97 0.86 4.11
CA ILE A 95 -10.57 0.97 4.52
C ILE A 95 -9.80 -0.15 3.85
N TRP A 96 -8.81 0.21 3.05
CA TRP A 96 -7.93 -0.73 2.38
C TRP A 96 -6.63 -0.91 3.15
N ASN A 97 -6.06 -2.11 3.09
CA ASN A 97 -4.79 -2.51 3.70
C ASN A 97 -3.86 -3.13 2.66
N GLY A 98 -2.55 -2.94 2.85
CA GLY A 98 -1.52 -3.36 1.89
C GLY A 98 -0.87 -2.14 1.22
N PRO A 99 -0.33 -2.27 -0.01
CA PRO A 99 -0.20 -3.51 -0.75
C PRO A 99 0.94 -4.39 -0.24
N ILE A 100 0.84 -5.69 -0.48
CA ILE A 100 1.97 -6.62 -0.38
C ILE A 100 2.21 -7.25 -1.76
N LEU A 101 3.45 -7.63 -2.07
CA LEU A 101 3.77 -8.32 -3.32
C LEU A 101 3.95 -9.81 -3.05
N ALA A 102 3.11 -10.64 -3.66
CA ALA A 102 3.14 -12.09 -3.57
C ALA A 102 3.08 -12.71 -4.96
N SER A 103 4.03 -13.55 -5.31
CA SER A 103 4.06 -14.28 -6.59
C SER A 103 3.69 -13.41 -7.80
N ASP A 104 4.37 -12.27 -7.92
CA ASP A 104 4.18 -11.32 -9.03
C ASP A 104 2.78 -10.66 -9.09
N ARG A 105 2.13 -10.54 -7.93
CA ARG A 105 0.84 -9.86 -7.75
C ARG A 105 0.87 -8.96 -6.52
N LEU A 106 0.34 -7.77 -6.66
CA LEU A 106 0.06 -6.91 -5.52
C LEU A 106 -1.28 -7.32 -4.92
N ILE A 107 -1.29 -7.53 -3.61
CA ILE A 107 -2.49 -7.93 -2.86
C ILE A 107 -2.88 -6.78 -1.95
N VAL A 108 -4.14 -6.37 -2.02
CA VAL A 108 -4.78 -5.45 -1.09
C VAL A 108 -6.03 -6.10 -0.51
N SER A 109 -6.35 -5.78 0.73
CA SER A 109 -7.53 -6.28 1.43
C SER A 109 -8.33 -5.15 2.05
N SER A 110 -9.64 -5.33 2.20
CA SER A 110 -10.54 -4.29 2.67
C SER A 110 -11.21 -4.62 3.99
N SER A 111 -11.67 -3.57 4.68
CA SER A 111 -12.51 -3.68 5.87
C SER A 111 -13.87 -4.36 5.64
N LEU A 112 -14.26 -4.57 4.38
CA LEU A 112 -15.49 -5.30 4.01
C LEU A 112 -15.20 -6.77 3.62
N GLY A 113 -13.94 -7.23 3.69
CA GLY A 113 -13.57 -8.60 3.35
C GLY A 113 -13.20 -8.80 1.87
N GLN A 114 -13.26 -7.77 1.05
CA GLN A 114 -12.81 -7.87 -0.33
C GLN A 114 -11.27 -7.91 -0.39
N VAL A 115 -10.75 -8.84 -1.16
CA VAL A 115 -9.32 -8.96 -1.46
C VAL A 115 -9.13 -8.82 -2.97
N LEU A 116 -8.30 -7.89 -3.38
CA LEU A 116 -7.96 -7.66 -4.79
C LEU A 116 -6.52 -8.04 -5.05
N SER A 117 -6.28 -8.70 -6.18
CA SER A 117 -4.94 -8.85 -6.72
C SER A 117 -4.77 -7.96 -7.95
N LEU A 118 -3.65 -7.23 -8.00
CA LEU A 118 -3.34 -6.31 -9.08
C LEU A 118 -2.00 -6.68 -9.73
N SER A 119 -1.88 -6.35 -11.01
CA SER A 119 -0.61 -6.44 -11.74
C SER A 119 0.37 -5.38 -11.23
N PRO A 120 1.59 -5.73 -10.81
CA PRO A 120 2.60 -4.75 -10.40
C PRO A 120 3.12 -3.91 -11.58
N TYR A 121 2.88 -4.34 -12.81
CA TYR A 121 3.41 -3.69 -14.02
C TYR A 121 2.53 -2.53 -14.53
N ASP A 122 1.21 -2.68 -14.44
CA ASP A 122 0.27 -1.69 -15.00
C ASP A 122 -0.91 -1.38 -14.06
N GLY A 123 -0.94 -1.98 -12.88
CA GLY A 123 -1.97 -1.74 -11.85
C GLY A 123 -3.32 -2.39 -12.11
N LYS A 124 -3.51 -3.11 -13.24
CA LYS A 124 -4.80 -3.73 -13.55
C LYS A 124 -5.22 -4.74 -12.49
N ILE A 125 -6.49 -4.73 -12.11
CA ILE A 125 -7.08 -5.72 -11.23
C ILE A 125 -7.14 -7.05 -11.99
N LEU A 126 -6.49 -8.08 -11.44
CA LEU A 126 -6.38 -9.41 -12.02
C LEU A 126 -7.45 -10.36 -11.47
N SER A 127 -7.75 -10.24 -10.19
CA SER A 127 -8.79 -11.05 -9.54
C SER A 127 -9.35 -10.36 -8.29
N SER A 128 -10.56 -10.75 -7.92
CA SER A 128 -11.23 -10.38 -6.68
C SER A 128 -11.66 -11.63 -5.94
N LEU A 129 -11.53 -11.59 -4.62
CA LEU A 129 -11.95 -12.64 -3.70
C LEU A 129 -12.71 -12.00 -2.55
N GLU A 130 -13.79 -12.63 -2.10
CA GLU A 130 -14.57 -12.20 -0.94
C GLU A 130 -14.27 -13.11 0.25
N MET A 131 -13.91 -12.52 1.38
CA MET A 131 -13.77 -13.19 2.66
C MET A 131 -15.07 -13.12 3.43
N SER A 132 -15.25 -14.02 4.38
CA SER A 132 -16.47 -14.08 5.22
C SER A 132 -16.56 -12.94 6.24
N SER A 133 -15.52 -12.15 6.42
CA SER A 133 -15.44 -11.02 7.35
C SER A 133 -14.41 -10.00 6.86
N GLY A 134 -14.51 -8.78 7.37
CA GLY A 134 -13.56 -7.70 7.10
C GLY A 134 -12.12 -8.05 7.48
N ILE A 135 -11.16 -7.32 6.91
CA ILE A 135 -9.75 -7.47 7.17
C ILE A 135 -9.19 -6.09 7.54
N SER A 136 -8.88 -5.89 8.83
CA SER A 136 -8.41 -4.60 9.36
C SER A 136 -6.88 -4.48 9.45
N VAL A 137 -6.15 -5.56 9.16
CA VAL A 137 -4.69 -5.59 9.20
C VAL A 137 -4.13 -6.05 7.86
N PRO A 138 -2.94 -5.56 7.46
CA PRO A 138 -2.32 -6.02 6.22
C PRO A 138 -2.04 -7.53 6.26
N PRO A 139 -2.25 -8.24 5.13
CA PRO A 139 -1.88 -9.64 5.03
C PRO A 139 -0.36 -9.83 5.15
N VAL A 140 0.06 -11.03 5.53
CA VAL A 140 1.48 -11.40 5.64
C VAL A 140 1.81 -12.57 4.74
N ILE A 141 3.07 -12.63 4.30
CA ILE A 141 3.58 -13.72 3.47
C ILE A 141 4.56 -14.54 4.30
N ALA A 142 4.34 -15.85 4.32
CA ALA A 142 5.29 -16.80 4.87
C ALA A 142 5.42 -18.00 3.91
N GLY A 143 6.64 -18.27 3.48
CA GLY A 143 6.90 -19.26 2.43
C GLY A 143 6.23 -18.85 1.11
N LYS A 144 5.38 -19.75 0.58
CA LYS A 144 4.60 -19.50 -0.66
C LYS A 144 3.11 -19.24 -0.36
N THR A 145 2.80 -18.77 0.84
CA THR A 145 1.43 -18.66 1.33
C THR A 145 1.17 -17.24 1.82
N VAL A 146 0.04 -16.68 1.44
CA VAL A 146 -0.48 -15.40 1.95
C VAL A 146 -1.47 -15.70 3.07
N TYR A 147 -1.28 -15.07 4.21
CA TYR A 147 -2.13 -15.23 5.39
C TYR A 147 -2.93 -13.94 5.63
N PHE A 148 -4.22 -14.10 5.79
CA PHE A 148 -5.16 -13.04 6.14
C PHE A 148 -5.71 -13.30 7.54
N LEU A 149 -5.64 -12.31 8.41
CA LEU A 149 -6.34 -12.32 9.69
C LEU A 149 -7.63 -11.50 9.54
N ALA A 150 -8.75 -12.18 9.54
CA ALA A 150 -10.06 -11.56 9.45
C ALA A 150 -10.55 -11.05 10.82
N ASP A 151 -11.44 -10.06 10.82
CA ASP A 151 -11.91 -9.39 12.05
C ASP A 151 -12.74 -10.30 12.96
N ASN A 152 -13.23 -11.43 12.45
CA ASN A 152 -13.85 -12.50 13.23
C ASN A 152 -12.84 -13.48 13.85
N ALA A 153 -11.56 -13.13 13.90
CA ALA A 153 -10.44 -13.94 14.40
C ALA A 153 -10.12 -15.20 13.56
N SER A 154 -10.66 -15.31 12.36
CA SER A 154 -10.29 -16.39 11.44
C SER A 154 -8.95 -16.10 10.76
N LEU A 155 -8.05 -17.08 10.76
CA LEU A 155 -6.81 -17.05 9.98
C LEU A 155 -7.02 -17.85 8.69
N VAL A 156 -6.95 -17.17 7.55
CA VAL A 156 -7.15 -17.77 6.23
C VAL A 156 -5.84 -17.78 5.46
N ALA A 157 -5.50 -18.90 4.84
CA ALA A 157 -4.25 -19.10 4.11
C ALA A 157 -4.54 -19.42 2.64
N TYR A 158 -3.90 -18.68 1.73
CA TYR A 158 -3.94 -18.90 0.28
C TYR A 158 -2.54 -19.20 -0.25
N ARG A 159 -2.46 -20.21 -1.11
CA ARG A 159 -1.20 -20.68 -1.68
C ARG A 159 -1.20 -20.56 -3.22
#